data_9561aa1b4425aaf44f0bd0d4cb2925ad
#
_entry.id   9561aa1b4425aaf44f0bd0d4cb2925ad
#
_cell.length_a   1.000
_cell.length_b   1.000
_cell.length_c   1.000
_cell.angle_alpha   90.00
_cell.angle_beta   90.00
_cell.angle_gamma   90.00
#
_symmetry.space_group_name_H-M   'P 1'
#
loop_
_entity.id
_entity.type
_entity.pdbx_description
1 polymer ?
#
loop_
_entity_poly.entity_id
_entity_poly.type
_entity_poly.pdbx_seq_one_letter_code
_entity_poly.pdbx_strand_id
1 'polypeptide(L)'
;FPVAVGENMEMTKDVADASDGQIEVFNLAFKLVAMRYLGLSKYPMKLDEFGKGFDVEHRNQATRFIKAFMESGECEQIFIVSHYVESYGALPNSEVCVVYDKNIIIPKDEFNSHVLINGIRNMYNG
;
A
#
# COMPACT_ATOMS: atom_id res chain seq x y z
N PHE A 1 1.51 -16.81 18.52
CA PHE A 1 1.25 -17.58 17.30
C PHE A 1 2.55 -17.73 16.51
N PRO A 2 3.11 -18.95 16.41
CA PRO A 2 4.37 -19.17 15.72
C PRO A 2 4.21 -18.99 14.21
N VAL A 3 5.08 -18.22 13.60
CA VAL A 3 5.11 -17.96 12.16
C VAL A 3 6.50 -18.18 11.62
N ALA A 4 6.62 -18.84 10.49
CA ALA A 4 7.88 -18.95 9.76
C ALA A 4 8.02 -17.76 8.82
N VAL A 5 9.10 -16.99 8.98
CA VAL A 5 9.39 -15.82 8.16
C VAL A 5 10.84 -15.88 7.68
N GLY A 6 11.06 -15.57 6.41
CA GLY A 6 12.38 -15.50 5.81
C GLY A 6 12.68 -16.64 4.82
N GLU A 7 13.77 -16.51 4.08
CA GLU A 7 14.19 -17.47 3.03
C GLU A 7 14.46 -18.89 3.58
N ASN A 8 14.89 -18.99 4.83
CA ASN A 8 15.21 -20.27 5.48
C ASN A 8 14.07 -20.81 6.33
N MET A 9 12.87 -20.25 6.28
CA MET A 9 11.72 -20.62 7.12
C MET A 9 12.06 -20.67 8.62
N GLU A 10 12.91 -19.78 9.08
CA GLU A 10 13.18 -19.66 10.51
C GLU A 10 11.90 -19.31 11.26
N MET A 11 11.56 -20.13 12.25
CA MET A 11 10.38 -19.88 13.06
C MET A 11 10.67 -18.79 14.08
N THR A 12 9.99 -17.67 14.00
CA THR A 12 9.91 -16.74 15.12
C THR A 12 9.03 -17.34 16.21
N LYS A 13 9.40 -17.12 17.47
CA LYS A 13 8.64 -17.69 18.61
C LYS A 13 7.22 -17.15 18.70
N ASP A 14 7.05 -15.88 18.38
CA ASP A 14 5.76 -15.21 18.33
C ASP A 14 5.80 -14.09 17.25
N VAL A 15 4.64 -13.75 16.69
CA VAL A 15 4.51 -12.59 15.80
C VAL A 15 4.94 -11.30 16.48
N ALA A 16 4.75 -11.19 17.80
CA ALA A 16 5.18 -10.04 18.60
C ALA A 16 6.71 -9.86 18.63
N ASP A 17 7.48 -10.90 18.36
CA ASP A 17 8.96 -10.86 18.32
C ASP A 17 9.49 -10.50 16.91
N ALA A 18 8.60 -10.35 15.94
CA ALA A 18 8.95 -10.01 14.57
C ALA A 18 9.19 -8.50 14.40
N SER A 19 10.00 -8.11 13.41
CA SER A 19 10.14 -6.71 13.02
C SER A 19 8.84 -6.16 12.44
N ASP A 20 8.66 -4.83 12.45
CA ASP A 20 7.48 -4.17 11.89
C ASP A 20 7.23 -4.58 10.43
N GLY A 21 8.28 -4.69 9.61
CA GLY A 21 8.18 -5.15 8.24
C GLY A 21 7.72 -6.60 8.13
N GLN A 22 8.21 -7.48 8.99
CA GLN A 22 7.76 -8.88 9.03
C GLN A 22 6.29 -9.00 9.45
N ILE A 23 5.86 -8.20 10.41
CA ILE A 23 4.46 -8.12 10.85
C ILE A 23 3.57 -7.65 9.69
N GLU A 24 4.02 -6.67 8.93
CA GLU A 24 3.26 -6.15 7.78
C GLU A 24 3.11 -7.19 6.66
N VAL A 25 4.19 -7.91 6.33
CA VAL A 25 4.15 -9.05 5.38
C VAL A 25 3.18 -10.13 5.85
N PHE A 26 3.24 -10.49 7.14
CA PHE A 26 2.34 -11.48 7.70
C PHE A 26 0.88 -11.03 7.60
N ASN A 27 0.57 -9.79 7.98
CA ASN A 27 -0.78 -9.26 7.93
C ASN A 27 -1.31 -9.21 6.49
N LEU A 28 -0.48 -8.83 5.53
CA LEU A 28 -0.83 -8.84 4.12
C LEU A 28 -1.14 -10.27 3.64
N ALA A 29 -0.22 -11.21 3.88
CA ALA A 29 -0.39 -12.61 3.50
C ALA A 29 -1.64 -13.22 4.13
N PHE A 30 -1.88 -12.96 5.42
CA PHE A 30 -3.07 -13.44 6.12
C PHE A 30 -4.37 -12.90 5.49
N LYS A 31 -4.42 -11.60 5.19
CA LYS A 31 -5.59 -11.00 4.52
C LYS A 31 -5.87 -11.66 3.17
N LEU A 32 -4.84 -11.87 2.36
CA LEU A 32 -4.98 -12.46 1.03
C LEU A 32 -5.45 -13.92 1.10
N VAL A 33 -4.86 -14.71 1.99
CA VAL A 33 -5.28 -16.11 2.21
C VAL A 33 -6.70 -16.18 2.74
N ALA A 34 -7.07 -15.30 3.68
CA ALA A 34 -8.42 -15.23 4.23
C ALA A 34 -9.45 -14.87 3.15
N MET A 35 -9.16 -13.89 2.29
CA MET A 35 -10.04 -13.52 1.17
C MET A 35 -10.26 -14.70 0.21
N ARG A 36 -9.20 -15.40 -0.14
CA ARG A 36 -9.26 -16.58 -1.01
C ARG A 36 -10.07 -17.70 -0.35
N TYR A 37 -9.76 -18.04 0.89
CA TYR A 37 -10.43 -19.13 1.62
C TYR A 37 -11.92 -18.87 1.83
N LEU A 38 -12.29 -17.63 2.10
CA LEU A 38 -13.68 -17.21 2.34
C LEU A 38 -14.46 -16.88 1.06
N GLY A 39 -13.81 -16.95 -0.11
CA GLY A 39 -14.44 -16.62 -1.39
C GLY A 39 -14.82 -15.14 -1.52
N LEU A 40 -14.03 -14.24 -0.94
CA LEU A 40 -14.31 -12.81 -0.86
C LEU A 40 -13.70 -12.00 -2.02
N SER A 41 -13.41 -12.60 -3.15
CA SER A 41 -12.77 -11.92 -4.30
C SER A 41 -13.54 -10.70 -4.82
N LYS A 42 -14.86 -10.70 -4.66
CA LYS A 42 -15.75 -9.59 -5.07
C LYS A 42 -15.83 -8.44 -4.06
N TYR A 43 -15.26 -8.62 -2.87
CA TYR A 43 -15.27 -7.59 -1.85
C TYR A 43 -14.00 -6.75 -1.93
N PRO A 44 -14.10 -5.43 -1.75
CA PRO A 44 -12.93 -4.57 -1.78
C PRO A 44 -12.03 -4.85 -0.56
N MET A 45 -10.73 -4.90 -0.80
CA MET A 45 -9.74 -4.96 0.26
C MET A 45 -9.17 -3.56 0.54
N LYS A 46 -9.07 -3.19 1.81
CA LYS A 46 -8.40 -1.96 2.23
C LYS A 46 -7.06 -2.28 2.88
N LEU A 47 -6.02 -1.63 2.39
CA LEU A 47 -4.69 -1.59 2.98
C LEU A 47 -4.42 -0.18 3.49
N ASP A 48 -4.42 -0.02 4.81
CA ASP A 48 -4.18 1.26 5.47
C ASP A 48 -2.72 1.38 5.92
N GLU A 49 -2.16 2.58 5.80
CA GLU A 49 -0.74 2.85 6.09
C GLU A 49 0.23 1.88 5.40
N PHE A 50 -0.12 1.43 4.19
CA PHE A 50 0.65 0.42 3.47
C PHE A 50 2.10 0.85 3.24
N GLY A 51 3.01 -0.04 3.59
CA GLY A 51 4.45 0.15 3.42
C GLY A 51 5.15 0.84 4.59
N LYS A 52 4.46 1.13 5.69
CA LYS A 52 5.04 1.83 6.85
C LYS A 52 6.22 1.08 7.48
N GLY A 53 6.14 -0.23 7.60
CA GLY A 53 7.19 -1.08 8.16
C GLY A 53 8.27 -1.52 7.16
N PHE A 54 8.16 -1.13 5.88
CA PHE A 54 9.06 -1.55 4.82
C PHE A 54 10.10 -0.47 4.49
N ASP A 55 11.31 -0.91 4.14
CA ASP A 55 12.23 -0.08 3.37
C ASP A 55 11.75 0.05 1.90
N VAL A 56 12.45 0.86 1.10
CA VAL A 56 12.07 1.14 -0.29
C VAL A 56 12.01 -0.12 -1.13
N GLU A 57 12.96 -1.04 -0.96
CA GLU A 57 13.03 -2.28 -1.76
C GLU A 57 11.85 -3.22 -1.43
N HIS A 58 11.61 -3.46 -0.15
CA HIS A 58 10.50 -4.30 0.30
C HIS A 58 9.15 -3.69 -0.06
N ARG A 59 9.03 -2.35 -0.04
CA ARG A 59 7.83 -1.64 -0.49
C ARG A 59 7.54 -1.87 -1.96
N ASN A 60 8.56 -1.80 -2.80
CA ASN A 60 8.45 -2.11 -4.23
C ASN A 60 8.04 -3.56 -4.47
N GLN A 61 8.63 -4.50 -3.74
CA GLN A 61 8.30 -5.92 -3.85
C GLN A 61 6.85 -6.19 -3.43
N ALA A 62 6.41 -5.64 -2.31
CA ALA A 62 5.04 -5.77 -1.83
C ALA A 62 4.03 -5.16 -2.80
N THR A 63 4.34 -4.01 -3.39
CA THR A 63 3.47 -3.38 -4.41
C THR A 63 3.36 -4.22 -5.68
N ARG A 64 4.47 -4.81 -6.15
CA ARG A 64 4.46 -5.76 -7.29
C ARG A 64 3.63 -7.00 -6.98
N PHE A 65 3.72 -7.50 -5.76
CA PHE A 65 2.93 -8.64 -5.33
C PHE A 65 1.43 -8.33 -5.33
N ILE A 66 1.02 -7.15 -4.82
CA ILE A 66 -0.37 -6.69 -4.86
C ILE A 66 -0.86 -6.59 -6.31
N LYS A 67 -0.04 -6.04 -7.21
CA LYS A 67 -0.37 -5.99 -8.64
C LYS A 67 -0.63 -7.38 -9.22
N ALA A 68 0.28 -8.32 -8.99
CA ALA A 68 0.13 -9.70 -9.46
C ALA A 68 -1.13 -10.37 -8.87
N PHE A 69 -1.44 -10.10 -7.61
CA PHE A 69 -2.64 -10.61 -6.95
C PHE A 69 -3.92 -10.07 -7.59
N MET A 70 -3.96 -8.77 -7.94
CA MET A 70 -5.08 -8.17 -8.68
C MET A 70 -5.22 -8.77 -10.08
N GLU A 71 -4.11 -8.92 -10.79
CA GLU A 71 -4.09 -9.48 -12.16
C GLU A 71 -4.50 -10.97 -12.18
N SER A 72 -4.32 -11.69 -11.10
CA SER A 72 -4.80 -13.09 -10.97
C SER A 72 -6.32 -13.22 -10.81
N GLY A 73 -7.03 -12.10 -10.59
CA GLY A 73 -8.48 -12.10 -10.38
C GLY A 73 -8.92 -12.56 -8.98
N GLU A 74 -7.99 -12.72 -8.06
CA GLU A 74 -8.30 -13.15 -6.67
C GLU A 74 -8.90 -12.01 -5.83
N CYS A 75 -8.79 -10.77 -6.31
CA CYS A 75 -9.43 -9.60 -5.71
C CYS A 75 -9.78 -8.61 -6.82
N GLU A 76 -11.02 -8.15 -6.85
CA GLU A 76 -11.50 -7.22 -7.90
C GLU A 76 -11.13 -5.77 -7.61
N GLN A 77 -10.98 -5.41 -6.34
CA GLN A 77 -10.71 -4.03 -5.94
C GLN A 77 -9.85 -3.94 -4.68
N ILE A 78 -8.80 -3.13 -4.74
CA ILE A 78 -7.97 -2.82 -3.58
C ILE A 78 -7.87 -1.31 -3.40
N PHE A 79 -8.15 -0.83 -2.19
CA PHE A 79 -7.89 0.55 -1.77
C PHE A 79 -6.60 0.58 -0.97
N ILE A 80 -5.64 1.37 -1.41
CA ILE A 80 -4.35 1.55 -0.73
C ILE A 80 -4.27 2.97 -0.21
N VAL A 81 -4.10 3.11 1.11
CA VAL A 81 -3.78 4.39 1.74
C VAL A 81 -2.31 4.35 2.12
N SER A 82 -1.51 5.23 1.54
CA SER A 82 -0.08 5.26 1.74
C SER A 82 0.50 6.67 1.58
N HIS A 83 1.55 6.96 2.34
CA HIS A 83 2.34 8.19 2.22
C HIS A 83 3.54 8.03 1.26
N TYR A 84 3.72 6.86 0.69
CA TYR A 84 4.93 6.50 -0.07
C TYR A 84 4.68 6.47 -1.58
N VAL A 85 5.54 7.17 -2.31
CA VAL A 85 5.47 7.26 -3.79
C VAL A 85 5.53 5.88 -4.44
N GLU A 86 6.33 4.98 -3.90
CA GLU A 86 6.51 3.64 -4.41
C GLU A 86 5.20 2.83 -4.42
N SER A 87 4.30 3.13 -3.49
CA SER A 87 3.04 2.41 -3.38
C SER A 87 2.08 2.67 -4.53
N TYR A 88 2.19 3.81 -5.22
CA TYR A 88 1.34 4.13 -6.36
C TYR A 88 2.10 4.25 -7.68
N GLY A 89 3.42 4.52 -7.64
CA GLY A 89 4.24 4.62 -8.84
C GLY A 89 4.35 3.31 -9.63
N ALA A 90 4.28 2.18 -8.95
CA ALA A 90 4.36 0.85 -9.54
C ALA A 90 2.99 0.26 -9.97
N LEU A 91 1.89 1.01 -9.83
CA LEU A 91 0.54 0.60 -10.17
C LEU A 91 -0.01 1.46 -11.33
N PRO A 92 0.40 1.22 -12.57
CA PRO A 92 0.16 2.13 -13.70
C PRO A 92 -1.31 2.34 -14.08
N ASN A 93 -2.18 1.39 -13.75
CA ASN A 93 -3.61 1.45 -14.07
C ASN A 93 -4.48 1.78 -12.85
N SER A 94 -3.88 2.30 -11.79
CA SER A 94 -4.61 2.71 -10.59
C SER A 94 -5.09 4.15 -10.69
N GLU A 95 -6.27 4.42 -10.16
CA GLU A 95 -6.70 5.78 -9.87
C GLU A 95 -6.01 6.25 -8.59
N VAL A 96 -5.32 7.38 -8.67
CA VAL A 96 -4.60 7.95 -7.54
C VAL A 96 -5.22 9.28 -7.16
N CYS A 97 -5.65 9.37 -5.90
CA CYS A 97 -6.13 10.61 -5.31
C CYS A 97 -5.18 11.05 -4.20
N VAL A 98 -4.86 12.32 -4.19
CA VAL A 98 -4.03 12.94 -3.15
C VAL A 98 -4.93 13.64 -2.15
N VAL A 99 -4.82 13.28 -0.88
CA VAL A 99 -5.48 13.99 0.20
C VAL A 99 -4.60 15.17 0.61
N TYR A 100 -5.06 16.36 0.28
CA TYR A 100 -4.36 17.61 0.59
C TYR A 100 -5.14 18.39 1.65
N ASP A 101 -4.44 18.86 2.66
CA ASP A 101 -4.99 19.72 3.73
C ASP A 101 -6.31 19.21 4.35
N LYS A 102 -6.32 17.96 4.80
CA LYS A 102 -7.39 17.27 5.56
C LYS A 102 -8.75 17.13 4.87
N ASN A 103 -9.14 18.05 4.00
CA ASN A 103 -10.49 18.11 3.44
C ASN A 103 -10.54 18.13 1.91
N ILE A 104 -9.40 18.19 1.25
CA ILE A 104 -9.34 18.30 -0.20
C ILE A 104 -8.75 17.00 -0.77
N ILE A 105 -9.53 16.34 -1.61
CA ILE A 105 -9.10 15.16 -2.38
C ILE A 105 -8.92 15.61 -3.81
N ILE A 106 -7.71 15.49 -4.34
CA ILE A 106 -7.34 15.93 -5.68
C ILE A 106 -6.85 14.72 -6.48
N PRO A 107 -7.36 14.49 -7.71
CA PRO A 107 -6.74 13.52 -8.62
C PRO A 107 -5.26 13.83 -8.82
N LYS A 108 -4.43 12.79 -8.91
CA LYS A 108 -2.96 12.94 -9.03
C LYS A 108 -2.56 13.87 -10.17
N ASP A 109 -3.23 13.76 -11.31
CA ASP A 109 -2.92 14.54 -12.51
C ASP A 109 -3.14 16.05 -12.32
N GLU A 110 -4.06 16.41 -11.44
CA GLU A 110 -4.36 17.81 -11.09
C GLU A 110 -3.48 18.31 -9.94
N PHE A 111 -2.96 17.40 -9.10
CA PHE A 111 -2.20 17.76 -7.89
C PHE A 111 -0.93 18.56 -8.22
N ASN A 112 -0.17 18.17 -9.23
CA ASN A 112 1.06 18.87 -9.60
C ASN A 112 0.77 20.30 -10.06
N SER A 113 -0.31 20.50 -10.82
CA SER A 113 -0.74 21.83 -11.25
C SER A 113 -1.21 22.69 -10.07
N HIS A 114 -1.93 22.10 -9.13
CA HIS A 114 -2.41 22.77 -7.92
C HIS A 114 -1.25 23.23 -7.01
N VAL A 115 -0.27 22.37 -6.79
CA VAL A 115 0.94 22.69 -6.00
C VAL A 115 1.75 23.79 -6.67
N LEU A 116 1.92 23.73 -8.00
CA LEU A 116 2.64 24.74 -8.75
C LEU A 116 1.96 26.11 -8.66
N ILE A 117 0.65 26.18 -8.83
CA ILE A 117 -0.14 27.42 -8.74
C ILE A 117 -0.02 28.02 -7.33
N ASN A 118 -0.15 27.20 -6.28
CA ASN A 118 -0.01 27.68 -4.90
C ASN A 118 1.41 28.12 -4.58
N GLY A 119 2.43 27.43 -5.10
CA GLY A 119 3.83 27.83 -4.99
C GLY A 119 4.08 29.20 -5.62
N ILE A 120 3.58 29.42 -6.83
CA ILE A 120 3.67 30.71 -7.52
C ILE A 120 2.95 31.80 -6.73
N ARG A 121 1.72 31.55 -6.27
CA ARG A 121 0.94 32.50 -5.48
C ARG A 121 1.67 32.92 -4.20
N ASN A 122 2.29 31.98 -3.49
CA ASN A 122 3.07 32.26 -2.28
C ASN A 122 4.33 33.08 -2.58
N MET A 123 4.97 32.90 -3.75
CA MET A 123 6.12 33.71 -4.16
C MET A 123 5.74 35.17 -4.45
N TYR A 124 4.51 35.43 -4.95
CA TYR A 124 4.05 36.79 -5.26
C TYR A 124 3.40 37.50 -4.07
N ASN A 125 2.91 36.77 -3.06
CA ASN A 125 2.24 37.33 -1.87
C ASN A 125 3.15 37.32 -0.63
N GLY A 126 4.37 36.87 -0.77
CA GLY A 126 5.41 36.90 0.28
C GLY A 126 6.36 38.10 0.12
#